data_779ebff1aa207d33c07883c01903ba80
#
_entry.id   779ebff1aa207d33c07883c01903ba80
#
_cell.length_a   1.000
_cell.length_b   1.000
_cell.length_c   1.000
_cell.angle_alpha   90.00
_cell.angle_beta   90.00
_cell.angle_gamma   90.00
#
_symmetry.space_group_name_H-M   'P 1'
#
loop_
_entity.id
_entity.type
_entity.pdbx_description
1 polymer ?
#
loop_
_entity_poly.entity_id
_entity_poly.type
_entity_poly.pdbx_seq_one_letter_code
_entity_poly.pdbx_strand_id
1 'polypeptide(L)'
;MSIHAALHHVTHYRYDRPVQLGPQIVRLRPAPHCRSKIISYSLKVEPAEHFINWQQDPFANWQARLVFPEKTREFKVTVDLVTEMAVFNPFDFFLEPEAENFPFQYDPLLKEELAPYLALAPAADLFSNYLAGVDRRPQRTIDFLVGINQRLQHDINYLIRMEPGVQTPEQTLQNASGSCRDSGWLLVQLLRHCGLAARFVSGYLIQLKADQKSLDGPSGTEVDFTDLHAWCEVYLPGAGWIGLDPTSGLLAGEGHIPLACTPQPSGAAPIEGLVDPAEVAFSHEMAVTRIHESPRVTLPYDDEQWRAILQLGDAVDLQLQEDDVRLTMGGEPTFVGIDDRDGPEWNTAALGPTKRVFALELLHKLKDRYGPQGFLHLGQGKWYPGEQL
;
A
#
# COMPACT_ATOMS: atom_id res chain seq x y z
N MET A 1 -7.38 5.88 15.76
CA MET A 1 -7.97 7.20 15.39
C MET A 1 -8.41 7.07 13.95
N SER A 2 -9.59 7.56 13.61
CA SER A 2 -10.03 7.52 12.23
C SER A 2 -10.28 8.94 11.71
N ILE A 3 -9.85 9.18 10.49
CA ILE A 3 -10.13 10.41 9.74
C ILE A 3 -11.05 10.03 8.60
N HIS A 4 -12.15 10.74 8.44
CA HIS A 4 -12.98 10.58 7.25
C HIS A 4 -12.51 11.56 6.19
N ALA A 5 -12.01 11.03 5.09
CA ALA A 5 -11.57 11.79 3.94
C ALA A 5 -12.61 11.72 2.83
N ALA A 6 -13.02 12.88 2.34
CA ALA A 6 -13.88 13.01 1.16
C ALA A 6 -12.99 13.30 -0.06
N LEU A 7 -13.04 12.40 -1.03
CA LEU A 7 -12.36 12.52 -2.31
C LEU A 7 -13.37 12.95 -3.37
N HIS A 8 -13.01 13.95 -4.16
CA HIS A 8 -13.72 14.40 -5.35
C HIS A 8 -12.82 14.21 -6.56
N HIS A 9 -13.30 13.50 -7.57
CA HIS A 9 -12.58 13.24 -8.83
C HIS A 9 -13.47 13.55 -10.01
N VAL A 10 -12.95 14.36 -10.93
CA VAL A 10 -13.59 14.69 -12.20
C VAL A 10 -12.65 14.31 -13.34
N THR A 11 -13.14 13.53 -14.30
CA THR A 11 -12.49 13.30 -15.61
C THR A 11 -13.40 13.83 -16.68
N HIS A 12 -12.89 14.70 -17.57
CA HIS A 12 -13.68 15.38 -18.57
C HIS A 12 -12.99 15.34 -19.95
N TYR A 13 -13.70 14.75 -20.91
CA TYR A 13 -13.35 14.76 -22.33
C TYR A 13 -14.29 15.71 -23.08
N ARG A 14 -13.74 16.67 -23.81
CA ARG A 14 -14.47 17.57 -24.70
C ARG A 14 -14.04 17.33 -26.13
N TYR A 15 -15.02 17.22 -27.02
CA TYR A 15 -14.81 16.92 -28.42
C TYR A 15 -15.07 18.18 -29.29
N ASP A 16 -14.27 18.39 -30.32
CA ASP A 16 -14.40 19.51 -31.25
C ASP A 16 -15.74 19.46 -32.01
N ARG A 17 -16.34 18.28 -32.12
CA ARG A 17 -17.61 18.01 -32.83
C ARG A 17 -18.47 17.01 -32.05
N PRO A 18 -19.79 16.88 -32.40
CA PRO A 18 -20.61 15.81 -31.87
C PRO A 18 -20.10 14.45 -32.35
N VAL A 19 -19.76 13.58 -31.41
CA VAL A 19 -19.24 12.22 -31.64
C VAL A 19 -20.19 11.17 -31.10
N GLN A 20 -20.20 10.01 -31.74
CA GLN A 20 -20.83 8.82 -31.18
C GLN A 20 -19.83 8.19 -30.20
N LEU A 21 -20.26 8.04 -28.96
CA LEU A 21 -19.55 7.23 -27.99
C LEU A 21 -19.96 5.77 -28.15
N GLY A 22 -19.00 4.90 -28.40
CA GLY A 22 -19.18 3.47 -28.23
C GLY A 22 -19.39 3.14 -26.76
N PRO A 23 -19.62 1.88 -26.37
CA PRO A 23 -19.70 1.50 -24.98
C PRO A 23 -18.46 1.96 -24.20
N GLN A 24 -18.68 2.65 -23.07
CA GLN A 24 -17.64 3.09 -22.18
C GLN A 24 -17.64 2.21 -20.92
N ILE A 25 -16.48 1.83 -20.44
CA ILE A 25 -16.28 1.07 -19.21
C ILE A 25 -15.58 1.98 -18.20
N VAL A 26 -16.20 2.17 -17.04
CA VAL A 26 -15.65 2.97 -15.95
C VAL A 26 -15.37 2.07 -14.75
N ARG A 27 -14.12 2.05 -14.27
CA ARG A 27 -13.62 1.26 -13.15
C ARG A 27 -13.15 2.18 -12.03
N LEU A 28 -14.04 3.03 -11.54
CA LEU A 28 -13.74 4.03 -10.51
C LEU A 28 -14.49 3.77 -9.18
N ARG A 29 -15.05 2.58 -9.02
CA ARG A 29 -15.66 2.15 -7.76
C ARG A 29 -14.65 1.31 -6.97
N PRO A 30 -14.46 1.59 -5.66
CA PRO A 30 -13.57 0.81 -4.82
C PRO A 30 -13.83 -0.70 -4.91
N ALA A 31 -12.77 -1.47 -5.01
CA ALA A 31 -12.83 -2.91 -5.10
C ALA A 31 -13.43 -3.53 -3.82
N PRO A 32 -14.13 -4.69 -3.92
CA PRO A 32 -14.78 -5.32 -2.76
C PRO A 32 -13.84 -5.66 -1.60
N HIS A 33 -12.55 -5.88 -1.89
CA HIS A 33 -11.52 -6.22 -0.93
C HIS A 33 -10.73 -5.00 -0.39
N CYS A 34 -11.19 -3.78 -0.68
CA CYS A 34 -10.59 -2.58 -0.13
C CYS A 34 -10.54 -2.66 1.40
N ARG A 35 -9.36 -2.48 1.99
CA ARG A 35 -9.17 -2.54 3.45
C ARG A 35 -9.75 -1.31 4.15
N SER A 36 -9.62 -0.13 3.51
CA SER A 36 -10.18 1.10 4.04
C SER A 36 -11.70 1.06 3.90
N LYS A 37 -12.41 1.41 4.96
CA LYS A 37 -13.87 1.37 4.99
C LYS A 37 -14.45 2.48 4.13
N ILE A 38 -15.19 2.10 3.11
CA ILE A 38 -15.91 3.04 2.25
C ILE A 38 -17.24 3.40 2.91
N ILE A 39 -17.39 4.67 3.26
CA ILE A 39 -18.58 5.21 3.93
C ILE A 39 -19.64 5.58 2.90
N SER A 40 -19.24 6.24 1.81
CA SER A 40 -20.12 6.54 0.70
C SER A 40 -19.38 6.55 -0.63
N TYR A 41 -20.13 6.30 -1.70
CA TYR A 41 -19.63 6.34 -3.06
C TYR A 41 -20.75 6.82 -3.99
N SER A 42 -20.43 7.72 -4.91
CA SER A 42 -21.29 8.08 -6.01
C SER A 42 -20.54 8.18 -7.33
N LEU A 43 -21.22 7.84 -8.41
CA LEU A 43 -20.78 8.02 -9.78
C LEU A 43 -21.81 8.85 -10.52
N LYS A 44 -21.41 10.02 -11.02
CA LYS A 44 -22.23 10.85 -11.89
C LYS A 44 -21.58 10.90 -13.27
N VAL A 45 -22.39 10.76 -14.30
CA VAL A 45 -21.92 10.73 -15.70
C VAL A 45 -22.71 11.77 -16.50
N GLU A 46 -22.01 12.50 -17.34
CA GLU A 46 -22.59 13.43 -18.32
C GLU A 46 -22.13 13.06 -19.73
N PRO A 47 -23.03 13.09 -20.75
CA PRO A 47 -24.41 13.54 -20.68
C PRO A 47 -25.31 12.60 -19.87
N ALA A 48 -26.41 13.17 -19.32
CA ALA A 48 -27.35 12.45 -18.45
C ALA A 48 -28.14 11.35 -19.19
N GLU A 49 -28.33 11.53 -20.49
CA GLU A 49 -29.01 10.57 -21.38
C GLU A 49 -28.06 9.40 -21.72
N HIS A 50 -27.98 8.44 -20.80
CA HIS A 50 -27.20 7.22 -20.97
C HIS A 50 -27.84 6.04 -20.21
N PHE A 51 -27.47 4.83 -20.64
CA PHE A 51 -27.75 3.61 -19.89
C PHE A 51 -26.53 3.20 -19.12
N ILE A 52 -26.70 2.79 -17.87
CA ILE A 52 -25.64 2.27 -17.01
C ILE A 52 -25.97 0.85 -16.57
N ASN A 53 -25.03 -0.05 -16.74
CA ASN A 53 -25.09 -1.40 -16.21
C ASN A 53 -23.85 -1.68 -15.34
N TRP A 54 -24.09 -1.95 -14.06
CA TRP A 54 -23.05 -2.37 -13.14
C TRP A 54 -22.82 -3.87 -13.26
N GLN A 55 -21.58 -4.26 -13.43
CA GLN A 55 -21.17 -5.66 -13.53
C GLN A 55 -19.81 -5.84 -12.87
N GLN A 56 -19.42 -7.08 -12.66
CA GLN A 56 -18.07 -7.44 -12.26
C GLN A 56 -17.33 -8.08 -13.44
N ASP A 57 -16.04 -7.80 -13.54
CA ASP A 57 -15.15 -8.50 -14.44
C ASP A 57 -14.79 -9.91 -13.89
N PRO A 58 -14.05 -10.74 -14.65
CA PRO A 58 -13.62 -12.06 -14.17
C PRO A 58 -12.75 -12.05 -12.91
N PHE A 59 -12.24 -10.89 -12.53
CA PHE A 59 -11.38 -10.69 -11.34
C PHE A 59 -12.13 -10.02 -10.18
N ALA A 60 -13.47 -9.97 -10.26
CA ALA A 60 -14.38 -9.36 -9.29
C ALA A 60 -14.25 -7.84 -9.14
N ASN A 61 -13.62 -7.13 -10.06
CA ASN A 61 -13.60 -5.69 -10.07
C ASN A 61 -14.94 -5.11 -10.56
N TRP A 62 -15.37 -4.01 -9.94
CA TRP A 62 -16.58 -3.31 -10.38
C TRP A 62 -16.37 -2.57 -11.70
N GLN A 63 -17.31 -2.72 -12.62
CA GLN A 63 -17.35 -2.01 -13.89
C GLN A 63 -18.73 -1.37 -14.08
N ALA A 64 -18.76 -0.07 -14.36
CA ALA A 64 -19.93 0.58 -14.91
C ALA A 64 -19.83 0.58 -16.43
N ARG A 65 -20.66 -0.21 -17.10
CA ARG A 65 -20.77 -0.19 -18.57
C ARG A 65 -21.83 0.82 -18.97
N LEU A 66 -21.40 1.85 -19.72
CA LEU A 66 -22.22 2.96 -20.17
C LEU A 66 -22.48 2.84 -21.66
N VAL A 67 -23.73 3.16 -22.08
CA VAL A 67 -24.11 3.23 -23.47
C VAL A 67 -24.85 4.55 -23.72
N PHE A 68 -24.40 5.31 -24.72
CA PHE A 68 -24.92 6.62 -25.05
C PHE A 68 -25.71 6.50 -26.34
N PRO A 69 -27.05 6.78 -26.34
CA PRO A 69 -27.90 6.68 -27.54
C PRO A 69 -27.64 7.83 -28.51
N GLU A 70 -27.27 9.01 -27.99
CA GLU A 70 -27.15 10.23 -28.78
C GLU A 70 -25.68 10.67 -28.91
N LYS A 71 -25.39 11.39 -30.00
CA LYS A 71 -24.10 12.03 -30.19
C LYS A 71 -23.91 13.16 -29.18
N THR A 72 -22.68 13.27 -28.65
CA THR A 72 -22.34 14.26 -27.65
C THR A 72 -21.06 15.04 -28.00
N ARG A 73 -20.89 16.21 -27.40
CA ARG A 73 -19.65 17.00 -27.47
C ARG A 73 -18.78 16.84 -26.22
N GLU A 74 -19.27 16.09 -25.23
CA GLU A 74 -18.52 15.87 -23.98
C GLU A 74 -18.84 14.51 -23.38
N PHE A 75 -17.88 14.00 -22.63
CA PHE A 75 -18.04 12.87 -21.73
C PHE A 75 -17.36 13.23 -20.41
N LYS A 76 -18.15 13.32 -19.36
CA LYS A 76 -17.65 13.70 -18.05
C LYS A 76 -18.06 12.68 -17.01
N VAL A 77 -17.10 12.26 -16.22
CA VAL A 77 -17.27 11.32 -15.11
C VAL A 77 -16.88 12.03 -13.82
N THR A 78 -17.78 12.05 -12.85
CA THR A 78 -17.53 12.59 -11.51
C THR A 78 -17.70 11.48 -10.48
N VAL A 79 -16.73 11.33 -9.61
CA VAL A 79 -16.77 10.40 -8.47
C VAL A 79 -16.65 11.21 -7.19
N ASP A 80 -17.57 10.95 -6.26
CA ASP A 80 -17.47 11.39 -4.87
C ASP A 80 -17.36 10.16 -3.99
N LEU A 81 -16.33 10.12 -3.17
CA LEU A 81 -15.98 9.00 -2.30
C LEU A 81 -15.69 9.52 -0.90
N VAL A 82 -16.31 8.91 0.11
CA VAL A 82 -15.93 9.13 1.52
C VAL A 82 -15.37 7.82 2.07
N THR A 83 -14.17 7.89 2.60
CA THR A 83 -13.50 6.74 3.21
C THR A 83 -13.04 7.05 4.63
N GLU A 84 -13.04 6.04 5.48
CA GLU A 84 -12.43 6.09 6.81
C GLU A 84 -10.94 5.71 6.67
N MET A 85 -10.06 6.67 6.92
CA MET A 85 -8.62 6.50 6.93
C MET A 85 -8.20 6.06 8.34
N ALA A 86 -8.18 4.75 8.55
CA ALA A 86 -7.70 4.14 9.79
C ALA A 86 -6.32 3.54 9.53
N VAL A 87 -5.31 4.12 10.16
CA VAL A 87 -3.93 3.62 10.04
C VAL A 87 -3.86 2.17 10.48
N PHE A 88 -3.30 1.32 9.65
CA PHE A 88 -2.99 -0.07 9.96
C PHE A 88 -1.52 -0.35 9.64
N ASN A 89 -0.92 -1.27 10.38
CA ASN A 89 0.43 -1.74 10.06
C ASN A 89 0.37 -2.62 8.79
N PRO A 90 1.01 -2.24 7.68
CA PRO A 90 0.98 -3.02 6.44
C PRO A 90 1.70 -4.38 6.56
N PHE A 91 2.44 -4.60 7.64
CA PHE A 91 3.11 -5.87 7.97
C PHE A 91 2.33 -6.75 8.95
N ASP A 92 1.13 -6.32 9.38
CA ASP A 92 0.28 -7.10 10.28
C ASP A 92 -0.46 -8.21 9.52
N PHE A 93 0.29 -9.24 9.17
CA PHE A 93 -0.20 -10.45 8.52
C PHE A 93 0.67 -11.66 8.90
N PHE A 94 0.14 -12.84 8.69
CA PHE A 94 0.86 -14.10 8.88
C PHE A 94 1.20 -14.73 7.54
N LEU A 95 2.35 -15.38 7.49
CA LEU A 95 2.72 -16.26 6.38
C LEU A 95 2.56 -17.71 6.82
N GLU A 96 2.16 -18.55 5.89
CA GLU A 96 2.31 -19.99 6.08
C GLU A 96 3.79 -20.35 6.16
N PRO A 97 4.18 -21.38 6.94
CA PRO A 97 5.59 -21.73 7.17
C PRO A 97 6.38 -21.93 5.87
N GLU A 98 5.74 -22.46 4.83
CA GLU A 98 6.34 -22.72 3.53
C GLU A 98 6.67 -21.42 2.77
N ALA A 99 5.97 -20.32 3.08
CA ALA A 99 6.13 -19.02 2.45
C ALA A 99 6.96 -18.02 3.27
N GLU A 100 7.40 -18.39 4.48
CA GLU A 100 8.24 -17.52 5.31
C GLU A 100 9.57 -17.15 4.65
N ASN A 101 10.10 -18.07 3.84
CA ASN A 101 11.39 -17.88 3.17
C ASN A 101 11.22 -17.95 1.64
N PHE A 102 11.79 -16.97 0.95
CA PHE A 102 11.94 -16.95 -0.49
C PHE A 102 13.25 -17.68 -0.90
N PRO A 103 13.28 -18.46 -1.99
CA PRO A 103 12.15 -18.80 -2.85
C PRO A 103 11.27 -19.93 -2.26
N PHE A 104 9.97 -19.84 -2.48
CA PHE A 104 9.00 -20.86 -2.10
C PHE A 104 8.18 -21.33 -3.31
N GLN A 105 7.38 -22.39 -3.13
CA GLN A 105 6.48 -22.91 -4.16
C GLN A 105 5.05 -22.86 -3.63
N TYR A 106 4.13 -22.42 -4.48
CA TYR A 106 2.70 -22.51 -4.17
C TYR A 106 2.24 -23.97 -4.18
N ASP A 107 1.27 -24.29 -3.32
CA ASP A 107 0.54 -25.56 -3.42
C ASP A 107 -0.01 -25.75 -4.84
N PRO A 108 -0.04 -26.99 -5.39
CA PRO A 108 -0.47 -27.22 -6.77
C PRO A 108 -1.85 -26.65 -7.12
N LEU A 109 -2.84 -26.76 -6.23
CA LEU A 109 -4.17 -26.22 -6.45
C LEU A 109 -4.15 -24.69 -6.46
N LEU A 110 -3.53 -24.09 -5.46
CA LEU A 110 -3.36 -22.65 -5.37
C LEU A 110 -2.60 -22.09 -6.58
N LYS A 111 -1.58 -22.80 -7.07
CA LYS A 111 -0.84 -22.42 -8.27
C LYS A 111 -1.71 -22.43 -9.52
N GLU A 112 -2.64 -23.37 -9.64
CA GLU A 112 -3.60 -23.40 -10.75
C GLU A 112 -4.56 -22.20 -10.68
N GLU A 113 -5.09 -21.89 -9.50
CA GLU A 113 -5.96 -20.72 -9.26
C GLU A 113 -5.23 -19.39 -9.53
N LEU A 114 -3.93 -19.31 -9.24
CA LEU A 114 -3.09 -18.15 -9.46
C LEU A 114 -2.49 -18.08 -10.88
N ALA A 115 -2.80 -19.01 -11.79
CA ALA A 115 -2.18 -19.10 -13.11
C ALA A 115 -2.18 -17.78 -13.92
N PRO A 116 -3.27 -16.96 -13.96
CA PRO A 116 -3.25 -15.68 -14.65
C PRO A 116 -2.22 -14.69 -14.10
N TYR A 117 -1.93 -14.79 -12.80
CA TYR A 117 -1.02 -13.91 -12.07
C TYR A 117 0.42 -14.40 -12.05
N LEU A 118 0.66 -15.60 -12.60
CA LEU A 118 1.99 -16.19 -12.83
C LEU A 118 2.40 -16.10 -14.31
N ALA A 119 1.51 -15.62 -15.20
CA ALA A 119 1.78 -15.52 -16.62
C ALA A 119 2.90 -14.51 -16.91
N LEU A 120 3.95 -14.96 -17.61
CA LEU A 120 5.13 -14.18 -17.91
C LEU A 120 4.94 -13.38 -19.21
N ALA A 121 5.34 -12.11 -19.21
CA ALA A 121 5.59 -11.38 -20.44
C ALA A 121 6.95 -11.77 -21.03
N PRO A 122 7.14 -11.63 -22.36
CA PRO A 122 8.44 -11.85 -22.99
C PRO A 122 9.52 -10.98 -22.32
N ALA A 123 10.63 -11.60 -21.96
CA ALA A 123 11.79 -10.91 -21.41
C ALA A 123 12.74 -10.50 -22.56
N ALA A 124 12.99 -9.20 -22.70
CA ALA A 124 14.04 -8.66 -23.57
C ALA A 124 15.35 -8.50 -22.81
N ASP A 125 16.40 -8.01 -23.47
CA ASP A 125 17.77 -8.07 -22.96
C ASP A 125 17.98 -7.25 -21.66
N LEU A 126 17.50 -6.01 -21.61
CA LEU A 126 17.67 -5.16 -20.41
C LEU A 126 16.88 -5.73 -19.23
N PHE A 127 15.66 -6.17 -19.46
CA PHE A 127 14.86 -6.81 -18.41
C PHE A 127 15.52 -8.10 -17.92
N SER A 128 16.05 -8.93 -18.82
CA SER A 128 16.77 -10.17 -18.45
C SER A 128 18.01 -9.88 -17.63
N ASN A 129 18.79 -8.87 -18.00
CA ASN A 129 19.98 -8.44 -17.27
C ASN A 129 19.61 -7.88 -15.88
N TYR A 130 18.54 -7.07 -15.79
CA TYR A 130 18.06 -6.53 -14.52
C TYR A 130 17.60 -7.66 -13.59
N LEU A 131 16.86 -8.62 -14.13
CA LEU A 131 16.38 -9.81 -13.44
C LEU A 131 17.53 -10.70 -12.95
N ALA A 132 18.61 -10.85 -13.72
CA ALA A 132 19.79 -11.59 -13.31
C ALA A 132 20.50 -10.97 -12.10
N GLY A 133 20.36 -9.66 -11.90
CA GLY A 133 20.86 -8.93 -10.74
C GLY A 133 19.96 -8.99 -9.50
N VAL A 134 18.82 -9.70 -9.55
CA VAL A 134 17.96 -9.90 -8.38
C VAL A 134 18.53 -11.02 -7.52
N ASP A 135 18.73 -10.75 -6.23
CA ASP A 135 19.23 -11.75 -5.29
C ASP A 135 18.14 -12.79 -5.01
N ARG A 136 18.38 -14.02 -5.48
CA ARG A 136 17.44 -15.16 -5.32
C ARG A 136 17.93 -16.18 -4.29
N ARG A 137 18.95 -15.84 -3.49
CA ARG A 137 19.38 -16.71 -2.40
C ARG A 137 18.28 -16.82 -1.35
N PRO A 138 18.22 -17.94 -0.61
CA PRO A 138 17.28 -18.10 0.49
C PRO A 138 17.36 -16.94 1.49
N GLN A 139 16.25 -16.27 1.72
CA GLN A 139 16.09 -15.15 2.63
C GLN A 139 14.62 -15.04 3.05
N ARG A 140 14.32 -14.24 4.05
CA ARG A 140 12.93 -14.02 4.45
C ARG A 140 12.14 -13.41 3.29
N THR A 141 10.93 -13.91 3.05
CA THR A 141 10.09 -13.45 1.93
C THR A 141 9.82 -11.95 2.00
N ILE A 142 9.57 -11.42 3.18
CA ILE A 142 9.33 -9.98 3.36
C ILE A 142 10.57 -9.17 3.00
N ASP A 143 11.76 -9.64 3.40
CA ASP A 143 13.02 -8.96 3.10
C ASP A 143 13.28 -8.91 1.59
N PHE A 144 13.01 -10.01 0.90
CA PHE A 144 13.07 -10.06 -0.55
C PHE A 144 12.14 -9.05 -1.21
N LEU A 145 10.87 -9.02 -0.79
CA LEU A 145 9.85 -8.13 -1.36
C LEU A 145 10.15 -6.65 -1.12
N VAL A 146 10.54 -6.31 0.08
CA VAL A 146 10.95 -4.93 0.42
C VAL A 146 12.19 -4.54 -0.37
N GLY A 147 13.19 -5.41 -0.42
CA GLY A 147 14.44 -5.14 -1.13
C GLY A 147 14.22 -4.89 -2.64
N ILE A 148 13.41 -5.70 -3.31
CA ILE A 148 13.13 -5.51 -4.74
C ILE A 148 12.28 -4.26 -5.00
N ASN A 149 11.34 -3.93 -4.12
CA ASN A 149 10.51 -2.75 -4.22
C ASN A 149 11.35 -1.46 -4.05
N GLN A 150 12.18 -1.40 -3.03
CA GLN A 150 13.11 -0.28 -2.79
C GLN A 150 14.14 -0.13 -3.89
N ARG A 151 14.67 -1.24 -4.42
CA ARG A 151 15.58 -1.20 -5.56
C ARG A 151 14.92 -0.52 -6.76
N LEU A 152 13.68 -0.85 -7.09
CA LEU A 152 12.97 -0.20 -8.20
C LEU A 152 12.73 1.29 -7.94
N GLN A 153 12.34 1.66 -6.74
CA GLN A 153 12.17 3.05 -6.35
C GLN A 153 13.47 3.86 -6.54
N HIS A 154 14.62 3.24 -6.26
CA HIS A 154 15.92 3.86 -6.45
C HIS A 154 16.33 3.93 -7.93
N ASP A 155 16.10 2.87 -8.71
CA ASP A 155 16.61 2.72 -10.06
C ASP A 155 15.73 3.41 -11.13
N ILE A 156 14.44 3.65 -10.84
CA ILE A 156 13.48 4.24 -11.77
C ILE A 156 13.02 5.62 -11.29
N ASN A 157 13.40 6.66 -12.03
CA ASN A 157 12.97 8.01 -11.73
C ASN A 157 11.48 8.17 -12.00
N TYR A 158 10.72 8.58 -10.98
CA TYR A 158 9.29 8.85 -11.12
C TYR A 158 9.05 10.11 -11.96
N LEU A 159 8.12 10.02 -12.89
CA LEU A 159 7.63 11.18 -13.66
C LEU A 159 6.12 11.05 -13.94
N ILE A 160 5.45 12.18 -14.02
CA ILE A 160 4.05 12.23 -14.46
C ILE A 160 4.04 12.08 -15.97
N ARG A 161 3.35 11.04 -16.45
CA ARG A 161 3.25 10.72 -17.87
C ARG A 161 1.77 10.74 -18.31
N MET A 162 1.44 11.66 -19.18
CA MET A 162 0.05 11.85 -19.68
C MET A 162 -0.27 10.98 -20.89
N GLU A 163 0.74 10.41 -21.56
CA GLU A 163 0.53 9.52 -22.69
C GLU A 163 -0.25 8.28 -22.25
N PRO A 164 -1.23 7.83 -23.07
CA PRO A 164 -2.01 6.66 -22.75
C PRO A 164 -1.16 5.38 -22.76
N GLY A 165 -1.66 4.36 -22.08
CA GLY A 165 -1.01 3.05 -21.99
C GLY A 165 0.08 2.95 -20.93
N VAL A 166 0.70 1.79 -20.86
CA VAL A 166 1.76 1.43 -19.91
C VAL A 166 3.00 1.03 -20.68
N GLN A 167 4.16 1.52 -20.28
CA GLN A 167 5.44 1.11 -20.86
C GLN A 167 5.67 -0.39 -20.64
N THR A 168 6.33 -1.02 -21.60
CA THR A 168 6.84 -2.37 -21.34
C THR A 168 7.96 -2.32 -20.27
N PRO A 169 8.22 -3.42 -19.56
CA PRO A 169 9.36 -3.49 -18.64
C PRO A 169 10.67 -3.06 -19.26
N GLU A 170 10.92 -3.45 -20.50
CA GLU A 170 12.13 -3.07 -21.26
C GLU A 170 12.20 -1.56 -21.48
N GLN A 171 11.08 -0.91 -21.88
CA GLN A 171 11.04 0.54 -22.10
C GLN A 171 11.27 1.30 -20.80
N THR A 172 10.69 0.85 -19.68
CA THR A 172 10.88 1.50 -18.37
C THR A 172 12.35 1.43 -17.95
N LEU A 173 12.98 0.28 -18.13
CA LEU A 173 14.41 0.12 -17.83
C LEU A 173 15.33 0.91 -18.78
N GLN A 174 15.00 0.94 -20.07
CA GLN A 174 15.75 1.72 -21.06
C GLN A 174 15.70 3.22 -20.74
N ASN A 175 14.55 3.71 -20.34
CA ASN A 175 14.36 5.12 -19.98
C ASN A 175 14.88 5.45 -18.57
N ALA A 176 15.12 4.45 -17.72
CA ALA A 176 15.36 4.57 -16.28
C ALA A 176 14.34 5.52 -15.61
N SER A 177 13.13 5.61 -16.17
CA SER A 177 12.06 6.50 -15.70
C SER A 177 10.69 6.03 -16.18
N GLY A 178 9.66 6.32 -15.38
CA GLY A 178 8.29 5.99 -15.68
C GLY A 178 7.30 6.60 -14.70
N SER A 179 6.02 6.47 -15.01
CA SER A 179 4.94 6.79 -14.08
C SER A 179 4.70 5.61 -13.10
N CYS A 180 3.82 5.80 -12.12
CA CYS A 180 3.42 4.75 -11.18
C CYS A 180 2.96 3.45 -11.89
N ARG A 181 2.20 3.58 -12.99
CA ARG A 181 1.73 2.43 -13.77
C ARG A 181 2.87 1.68 -14.48
N ASP A 182 3.91 2.39 -14.92
CA ASP A 182 5.04 1.80 -15.62
C ASP A 182 5.93 1.03 -14.61
N SER A 183 6.25 1.64 -13.47
CA SER A 183 6.99 1.00 -12.38
C SER A 183 6.21 -0.15 -11.74
N GLY A 184 4.89 0.02 -11.55
CA GLY A 184 4.01 -1.03 -11.04
C GLY A 184 4.01 -2.26 -11.94
N TRP A 185 3.92 -2.06 -13.28
CA TRP A 185 3.96 -3.16 -14.24
C TRP A 185 5.33 -3.84 -14.30
N LEU A 186 6.41 -3.08 -14.22
CA LEU A 186 7.76 -3.62 -14.13
C LEU A 186 7.91 -4.52 -12.90
N LEU A 187 7.44 -4.08 -11.72
CA LEU A 187 7.49 -4.88 -10.50
C LEU A 187 6.66 -6.16 -10.63
N VAL A 188 5.44 -6.09 -11.20
CA VAL A 188 4.62 -7.28 -11.45
C VAL A 188 5.39 -8.32 -12.27
N GLN A 189 6.06 -7.90 -13.34
CA GLN A 189 6.82 -8.83 -14.17
C GLN A 189 8.05 -9.37 -13.48
N LEU A 190 8.77 -8.57 -12.72
CA LEU A 190 9.92 -9.03 -11.93
C LEU A 190 9.52 -10.11 -10.92
N LEU A 191 8.44 -9.88 -10.17
CA LEU A 191 7.94 -10.85 -9.19
C LEU A 191 7.50 -12.16 -9.86
N ARG A 192 6.80 -12.07 -10.99
CA ARG A 192 6.39 -13.26 -11.75
C ARG A 192 7.59 -14.08 -12.25
N HIS A 193 8.61 -13.42 -12.78
CA HIS A 193 9.85 -14.09 -13.19
C HIS A 193 10.67 -14.64 -12.00
N CYS A 194 10.37 -14.20 -10.79
CA CYS A 194 10.86 -14.80 -9.55
C CYS A 194 9.97 -15.93 -9.02
N GLY A 195 8.90 -16.30 -9.74
CA GLY A 195 7.98 -17.39 -9.35
C GLY A 195 6.86 -16.96 -8.41
N LEU A 196 6.68 -15.66 -8.17
CA LEU A 196 5.64 -15.12 -7.30
C LEU A 196 4.44 -14.64 -8.11
N ALA A 197 3.23 -15.02 -7.68
CA ALA A 197 2.00 -14.55 -8.29
C ALA A 197 1.81 -13.06 -7.97
N ALA A 198 1.75 -12.25 -9.02
CA ALA A 198 1.62 -10.80 -8.87
C ALA A 198 0.56 -10.23 -9.82
N ARG A 199 -0.13 -9.16 -9.37
CA ARG A 199 -1.15 -8.48 -10.15
C ARG A 199 -0.93 -6.97 -10.18
N PHE A 200 -1.41 -6.36 -11.25
CA PHE A 200 -1.42 -4.92 -11.42
C PHE A 200 -2.68 -4.34 -10.77
N VAL A 201 -2.51 -3.25 -10.04
CA VAL A 201 -3.61 -2.55 -9.38
C VAL A 201 -3.64 -1.10 -9.84
N SER A 202 -4.84 -0.64 -10.21
CA SER A 202 -5.13 0.78 -10.31
C SER A 202 -6.06 1.20 -9.18
N GLY A 203 -5.88 2.40 -8.66
CA GLY A 203 -6.67 2.88 -7.54
C GLY A 203 -6.52 4.37 -7.30
N TYR A 204 -7.05 4.84 -6.18
CA TYR A 204 -6.76 6.15 -5.65
C TYR A 204 -5.64 6.06 -4.62
N LEU A 205 -4.78 7.06 -4.60
CA LEU A 205 -3.86 7.32 -3.51
C LEU A 205 -4.35 8.56 -2.75
N ILE A 206 -4.58 8.42 -1.46
CA ILE A 206 -4.90 9.50 -0.55
C ILE A 206 -3.74 9.63 0.43
N GLN A 207 -3.08 10.77 0.43
CA GLN A 207 -2.02 11.09 1.38
C GLN A 207 -2.43 12.31 2.18
N LEU A 208 -2.59 12.12 3.49
CA LEU A 208 -2.91 13.21 4.39
C LEU A 208 -1.62 13.76 5.00
N LYS A 209 -1.55 15.08 5.10
CA LYS A 209 -0.46 15.74 5.82
C LYS A 209 -0.44 15.27 7.28
N ALA A 210 0.72 14.87 7.74
CA ALA A 210 0.90 14.54 9.15
C ALA A 210 0.81 15.80 10.02
N ASP A 211 0.11 15.71 11.16
CA ASP A 211 0.01 16.82 12.13
C ASP A 211 1.36 17.13 12.78
N GLN A 212 2.16 16.08 12.97
CA GLN A 212 3.54 16.18 13.44
C GLN A 212 4.44 15.46 12.44
N LYS A 213 5.54 16.13 12.07
CA LYS A 213 6.56 15.51 11.23
C LYS A 213 7.22 14.38 12.00
N SER A 214 7.54 13.30 11.30
CA SER A 214 8.37 12.23 11.84
C SER A 214 9.69 12.80 12.36
N LEU A 215 10.14 12.31 13.50
CA LEU A 215 11.45 12.70 14.05
C LEU A 215 12.58 12.12 13.19
N ASP A 216 12.38 10.90 12.68
CA ASP A 216 13.32 10.19 11.84
C ASP A 216 12.54 9.61 10.63
N GLY A 217 13.05 9.82 9.41
CA GLY A 217 12.45 9.30 8.19
C GLY A 217 11.76 10.35 7.30
N PRO A 218 11.14 9.94 6.20
CA PRO A 218 10.48 10.85 5.26
C PRO A 218 9.28 11.52 5.92
N SER A 219 9.17 12.83 5.76
CA SER A 219 8.13 13.65 6.41
C SER A 219 6.74 13.53 5.77
N GLY A 220 6.56 12.70 4.74
CA GLY A 220 5.30 12.60 4.01
C GLY A 220 4.98 13.85 3.18
N THR A 221 3.71 14.01 2.81
CA THR A 221 3.25 15.17 2.04
C THR A 221 3.07 16.41 2.92
N GLU A 222 3.30 17.60 2.36
CA GLU A 222 3.11 18.88 3.06
C GLU A 222 1.67 19.39 3.00
N VAL A 223 0.84 18.82 2.13
CA VAL A 223 -0.58 19.13 1.95
C VAL A 223 -1.35 17.83 1.78
N ASP A 224 -2.64 17.85 2.12
CA ASP A 224 -3.52 16.73 1.80
C ASP A 224 -3.60 16.59 0.29
N PHE A 225 -3.35 15.40 -0.22
CA PHE A 225 -3.19 15.11 -1.64
C PHE A 225 -3.93 13.83 -2.03
N THR A 226 -4.46 13.80 -3.23
CA THR A 226 -5.02 12.59 -3.84
C THR A 226 -4.81 12.58 -5.34
N ASP A 227 -4.58 11.40 -5.89
CA ASP A 227 -4.48 11.18 -7.35
C ASP A 227 -4.87 9.76 -7.70
N LEU A 228 -5.10 9.52 -9.00
CA LEU A 228 -5.10 8.17 -9.55
C LEU A 228 -3.69 7.58 -9.47
N HIS A 229 -3.61 6.37 -8.97
CA HIS A 229 -2.34 5.70 -8.72
C HIS A 229 -2.36 4.26 -9.22
N ALA A 230 -1.18 3.68 -9.35
CA ALA A 230 -1.03 2.27 -9.69
C ALA A 230 0.13 1.66 -8.90
N TRP A 231 -0.06 0.40 -8.51
CA TRP A 231 0.93 -0.37 -7.76
C TRP A 231 0.88 -1.86 -8.12
N CYS A 232 1.70 -2.63 -7.47
CA CYS A 232 1.73 -4.08 -7.60
C CYS A 232 1.16 -4.73 -6.34
N GLU A 233 0.46 -5.84 -6.48
CA GLU A 233 0.17 -6.74 -5.37
C GLU A 233 0.74 -8.12 -5.65
N VAL A 234 1.31 -8.75 -4.62
CA VAL A 234 1.84 -10.11 -4.62
C VAL A 234 1.01 -11.00 -3.72
N TYR A 235 0.73 -12.23 -4.14
CA TYR A 235 0.01 -13.21 -3.33
C TYR A 235 0.97 -13.98 -2.44
N LEU A 236 0.72 -13.96 -1.14
CA LEU A 236 1.51 -14.69 -0.15
C LEU A 236 0.60 -15.68 0.59
N PRO A 237 0.92 -16.99 0.61
CA PRO A 237 0.21 -17.95 1.42
C PRO A 237 0.13 -17.52 2.89
N GLY A 238 -1.08 -17.54 3.44
CA GLY A 238 -1.40 -17.05 4.79
C GLY A 238 -1.78 -15.58 4.87
N ALA A 239 -1.19 -14.71 4.02
CA ALA A 239 -1.44 -13.27 4.02
C ALA A 239 -2.41 -12.79 2.91
N GLY A 240 -2.54 -13.56 1.82
CA GLY A 240 -3.30 -13.15 0.65
C GLY A 240 -2.54 -12.12 -0.21
N TRP A 241 -3.26 -11.15 -0.77
CA TRP A 241 -2.68 -10.10 -1.61
C TRP A 241 -2.07 -8.97 -0.79
N ILE A 242 -0.78 -8.74 -0.95
CA ILE A 242 -0.01 -7.68 -0.27
C ILE A 242 0.45 -6.65 -1.30
N GLY A 243 0.13 -5.38 -1.04
CA GLY A 243 0.46 -4.27 -1.93
C GLY A 243 1.89 -3.78 -1.76
N LEU A 244 2.55 -3.53 -2.90
CA LEU A 244 3.90 -2.97 -3.00
C LEU A 244 3.85 -1.77 -3.95
N ASP A 245 4.19 -0.61 -3.46
CA ASP A 245 4.25 0.61 -4.27
C ASP A 245 5.71 0.93 -4.65
N PRO A 246 6.14 0.64 -5.89
CA PRO A 246 7.50 0.91 -6.33
C PRO A 246 7.79 2.40 -6.54
N THR A 247 6.78 3.27 -6.48
CA THR A 247 6.96 4.72 -6.57
C THR A 247 7.50 5.28 -5.26
N SER A 248 6.96 4.80 -4.15
CA SER A 248 7.39 5.18 -2.80
C SER A 248 8.46 4.24 -2.22
N GLY A 249 8.57 3.00 -2.73
CA GLY A 249 9.39 1.94 -2.17
C GLY A 249 8.77 1.27 -0.92
N LEU A 250 7.54 1.64 -0.56
CA LEU A 250 6.83 1.17 0.62
C LEU A 250 5.77 0.12 0.28
N LEU A 251 5.22 -0.53 1.30
CA LEU A 251 4.01 -1.33 1.15
C LEU A 251 2.78 -0.42 1.06
N ALA A 252 1.75 -0.89 0.36
CA ALA A 252 0.48 -0.18 0.27
C ALA A 252 -0.21 -0.13 1.64
N GLY A 253 -0.51 1.08 2.10
CA GLY A 253 -1.19 1.36 3.36
C GLY A 253 -2.64 1.79 3.17
N GLU A 254 -3.21 2.39 4.21
CA GLU A 254 -4.62 2.86 4.27
C GLU A 254 -4.98 3.88 3.19
N GLY A 255 -4.00 4.60 2.67
CA GLY A 255 -4.20 5.57 1.58
C GLY A 255 -4.37 4.96 0.21
N HIS A 256 -4.07 3.67 0.03
CA HIS A 256 -4.21 2.97 -1.23
C HIS A 256 -5.61 2.36 -1.35
N ILE A 257 -6.48 2.99 -2.13
CA ILE A 257 -7.86 2.53 -2.37
C ILE A 257 -7.91 1.80 -3.71
N PRO A 258 -7.89 0.45 -3.73
CA PRO A 258 -7.91 -0.29 -4.98
C PRO A 258 -9.25 -0.13 -5.71
N LEU A 259 -9.20 0.08 -7.02
CA LEU A 259 -10.36 0.18 -7.90
C LEU A 259 -10.46 -1.04 -8.82
N ALA A 260 -9.34 -1.42 -9.43
CA ALA A 260 -9.26 -2.61 -10.27
C ALA A 260 -7.92 -3.33 -10.11
N CYS A 261 -7.99 -4.65 -9.86
CA CYS A 261 -6.85 -5.54 -9.69
C CYS A 261 -6.90 -6.61 -10.78
N THR A 262 -5.91 -6.63 -11.66
CA THR A 262 -5.95 -7.48 -12.86
C THR A 262 -4.59 -8.09 -13.19
N PRO A 263 -4.54 -9.21 -13.94
CA PRO A 263 -3.28 -9.75 -14.41
C PRO A 263 -2.54 -8.88 -15.42
N GLN A 264 -3.28 -8.01 -16.13
CA GLN A 264 -2.74 -7.14 -17.19
C GLN A 264 -3.18 -5.71 -16.96
N PRO A 265 -2.32 -4.70 -17.19
CA PRO A 265 -2.65 -3.29 -16.94
C PRO A 265 -3.86 -2.79 -17.74
N SER A 266 -4.09 -3.32 -18.94
CA SER A 266 -5.22 -2.94 -19.79
C SER A 266 -6.58 -3.19 -19.13
N GLY A 267 -6.70 -4.28 -18.35
CA GLY A 267 -7.93 -4.60 -17.61
C GLY A 267 -8.19 -3.69 -16.42
N ALA A 268 -7.18 -2.92 -15.99
CA ALA A 268 -7.28 -2.01 -14.83
C ALA A 268 -7.39 -0.53 -15.24
N ALA A 269 -7.55 -0.22 -16.53
CA ALA A 269 -7.73 1.16 -17.00
C ALA A 269 -8.96 1.79 -16.33
N PRO A 270 -8.83 2.99 -15.69
CA PRO A 270 -9.95 3.64 -15.01
C PRO A 270 -11.14 3.92 -15.90
N ILE A 271 -10.88 4.36 -17.13
CA ILE A 271 -11.89 4.61 -18.16
C ILE A 271 -11.39 4.03 -19.48
N GLU A 272 -12.22 3.29 -20.14
CA GLU A 272 -11.94 2.64 -21.42
C GLU A 272 -13.18 2.72 -22.33
N GLY A 273 -12.99 3.01 -23.61
CA GLY A 273 -14.08 3.04 -24.56
C GLY A 273 -13.64 3.49 -25.95
N LEU A 274 -14.57 3.45 -26.90
CA LEU A 274 -14.37 3.90 -28.25
C LEU A 274 -15.13 5.20 -28.49
N VAL A 275 -14.61 6.03 -29.38
CA VAL A 275 -15.21 7.29 -29.78
C VAL A 275 -14.95 7.50 -31.27
N ASP A 276 -15.88 8.17 -31.97
CA ASP A 276 -15.66 8.63 -33.36
C ASP A 276 -14.37 9.48 -33.42
N PRO A 277 -13.64 9.47 -34.55
CA PRO A 277 -12.47 10.34 -34.72
C PRO A 277 -12.80 11.82 -34.48
N ALA A 278 -12.15 12.44 -33.54
CA ALA A 278 -12.32 13.85 -33.16
C ALA A 278 -11.07 14.37 -32.46
N GLU A 279 -10.91 15.69 -32.41
CA GLU A 279 -9.96 16.30 -31.49
C GLU A 279 -10.54 16.28 -30.09
N VAL A 280 -9.71 15.92 -29.11
CA VAL A 280 -10.13 15.72 -27.72
C VAL A 280 -9.33 16.63 -26.80
N ALA A 281 -10.03 17.51 -26.09
CA ALA A 281 -9.46 18.21 -24.94
C ALA A 281 -9.77 17.39 -23.67
N PHE A 282 -8.71 16.91 -23.04
CA PHE A 282 -8.77 16.14 -21.80
C PHE A 282 -8.42 17.00 -20.60
N SER A 283 -9.19 16.90 -19.53
CA SER A 283 -8.86 17.45 -18.23
C SER A 283 -9.27 16.53 -17.11
N HIS A 284 -8.54 16.59 -16.02
CA HIS A 284 -8.90 15.88 -14.78
C HIS A 284 -8.67 16.82 -13.60
N GLU A 285 -9.45 16.62 -12.56
CA GLU A 285 -9.35 17.36 -11.30
C GLU A 285 -9.58 16.38 -10.16
N MET A 286 -8.72 16.44 -9.15
CA MET A 286 -8.84 15.61 -7.96
C MET A 286 -8.58 16.46 -6.71
N ALA A 287 -9.41 16.27 -5.71
CA ALA A 287 -9.29 16.92 -4.42
C ALA A 287 -9.65 15.97 -3.29
N VAL A 288 -9.02 16.17 -2.15
CA VAL A 288 -9.38 15.48 -0.90
C VAL A 288 -9.55 16.50 0.22
N THR A 289 -10.56 16.30 1.06
CA THR A 289 -10.82 17.12 2.25
C THR A 289 -11.13 16.21 3.45
N ARG A 290 -10.64 16.59 4.62
CA ARG A 290 -11.00 15.94 5.88
C ARG A 290 -12.38 16.44 6.30
N ILE A 291 -13.35 15.55 6.42
CA ILE A 291 -14.72 15.91 6.80
C ILE A 291 -15.06 15.54 8.24
N HIS A 292 -14.29 14.62 8.81
CA HIS A 292 -14.39 14.24 10.22
C HIS A 292 -13.04 13.78 10.71
N GLU A 293 -12.68 14.20 11.90
CA GLU A 293 -11.50 13.74 12.60
C GLU A 293 -11.88 13.43 14.04
N SER A 294 -11.66 12.19 14.47
CA SER A 294 -11.90 11.83 15.87
C SER A 294 -10.93 12.60 16.75
N PRO A 295 -11.42 13.36 17.74
CA PRO A 295 -10.54 14.14 18.60
C PRO A 295 -9.51 13.21 19.24
N ARG A 296 -8.25 13.62 19.19
CA ARG A 296 -7.22 12.99 20.03
C ARG A 296 -7.53 13.35 21.46
N VAL A 297 -7.47 12.39 22.36
CA VAL A 297 -7.54 12.69 23.77
C VAL A 297 -6.26 13.45 24.12
N THR A 298 -6.39 14.76 24.23
CA THR A 298 -5.24 15.65 24.35
C THR A 298 -4.91 15.99 25.79
N LEU A 299 -5.89 15.86 26.70
CA LEU A 299 -5.71 16.17 28.12
C LEU A 299 -6.49 15.14 28.98
N PRO A 300 -5.99 13.89 29.11
CA PRO A 300 -6.62 12.89 29.97
C PRO A 300 -6.52 13.25 31.46
N TYR A 301 -5.67 14.21 31.81
CA TYR A 301 -5.38 14.67 33.15
C TYR A 301 -5.59 16.17 33.26
N ASP A 302 -6.13 16.64 34.39
CA ASP A 302 -6.12 18.05 34.75
C ASP A 302 -4.72 18.51 35.16
N ASP A 303 -4.51 19.82 35.36
CA ASP A 303 -3.20 20.39 35.65
C ASP A 303 -2.63 19.92 37.01
N GLU A 304 -3.46 19.54 37.96
CA GLU A 304 -3.04 19.02 39.24
C GLU A 304 -2.57 17.57 39.11
N GLN A 305 -3.34 16.76 38.40
CA GLN A 305 -2.97 15.38 38.09
C GLN A 305 -1.69 15.32 37.25
N TRP A 306 -1.55 16.20 36.25
CA TRP A 306 -0.35 16.27 35.44
C TRP A 306 0.89 16.64 36.25
N ARG A 307 0.77 17.62 37.18
CA ARG A 307 1.87 17.96 38.08
C ARG A 307 2.23 16.80 39.00
N ALA A 308 1.26 16.06 39.52
CA ALA A 308 1.52 14.87 40.34
C ALA A 308 2.24 13.77 39.53
N ILE A 309 1.91 13.57 38.26
CA ILE A 309 2.59 12.63 37.35
C ILE A 309 4.06 13.07 37.14
N LEU A 310 4.30 14.35 36.89
CA LEU A 310 5.68 14.86 36.75
C LEU A 310 6.50 14.68 38.02
N GLN A 311 5.92 14.98 39.19
CA GLN A 311 6.59 14.76 40.49
C GLN A 311 6.91 13.27 40.76
N LEU A 312 6.00 12.38 40.32
CA LEU A 312 6.25 10.94 40.37
C LEU A 312 7.40 10.55 39.44
N GLY A 313 7.47 11.13 38.24
CA GLY A 313 8.59 10.94 37.31
C GLY A 313 9.93 11.36 37.94
N ASP A 314 9.98 12.55 38.51
CA ASP A 314 11.18 13.05 39.23
C ASP A 314 11.61 12.12 40.37
N ALA A 315 10.64 11.58 41.13
CA ALA A 315 10.92 10.64 42.19
C ALA A 315 11.46 9.29 41.72
N VAL A 316 10.92 8.82 40.57
CA VAL A 316 11.41 7.59 39.87
C VAL A 316 12.83 7.81 39.36
N ASP A 317 13.12 8.96 38.75
CA ASP A 317 14.46 9.29 38.27
C ASP A 317 15.49 9.33 39.39
N LEU A 318 15.15 9.90 40.55
CA LEU A 318 16.00 9.88 41.72
C LEU A 318 16.26 8.44 42.22
N GLN A 319 15.22 7.62 42.27
CA GLN A 319 15.36 6.22 42.67
C GLN A 319 16.25 5.43 41.71
N LEU A 320 16.08 5.65 40.41
CA LEU A 320 16.92 5.02 39.37
C LEU A 320 18.39 5.44 39.51
N GLN A 321 18.65 6.71 39.86
CA GLN A 321 20.00 7.20 40.10
C GLN A 321 20.61 6.58 41.38
N GLU A 322 19.85 6.48 42.46
CA GLU A 322 20.29 5.85 43.71
C GLU A 322 20.63 4.37 43.53
N ASP A 323 19.84 3.68 42.69
CA ASP A 323 20.01 2.26 42.37
C ASP A 323 21.04 2.01 41.24
N ASP A 324 21.72 3.06 40.74
CA ASP A 324 22.66 3.04 39.60
C ASP A 324 22.03 2.37 38.31
N VAL A 325 20.73 2.53 38.13
CA VAL A 325 20.03 2.05 36.94
C VAL A 325 20.16 3.09 35.82
N ARG A 326 20.78 2.71 34.74
CA ARG A 326 20.99 3.59 33.60
C ARG A 326 19.98 3.24 32.49
N LEU A 327 19.11 4.19 32.18
CA LEU A 327 18.19 4.10 31.05
C LEU A 327 18.80 4.82 29.85
N THR A 328 18.79 4.17 28.69
CA THR A 328 19.12 4.83 27.41
C THR A 328 17.87 5.42 26.81
N MET A 329 17.91 6.72 26.50
CA MET A 329 16.86 7.38 25.73
C MET A 329 17.14 7.20 24.23
N GLY A 330 16.12 6.86 23.50
CA GLY A 330 16.18 6.70 22.03
C GLY A 330 15.75 5.31 21.61
N GLY A 331 14.55 5.20 21.11
CA GLY A 331 13.95 3.94 20.69
C GLY A 331 13.23 3.20 21.82
N GLU A 332 12.83 1.98 21.53
CA GLU A 332 12.16 1.12 22.49
C GLU A 332 13.10 0.76 23.65
N PRO A 333 12.57 0.60 24.89
CA PRO A 333 13.35 0.11 26.00
C PRO A 333 13.94 -1.26 25.64
N THR A 334 15.25 -1.32 25.47
CA THR A 334 15.94 -2.57 25.17
C THR A 334 16.58 -3.09 26.43
N PHE A 335 16.10 -4.23 26.94
CA PHE A 335 16.76 -4.95 28.01
C PHE A 335 17.93 -5.73 27.41
N VAL A 336 19.12 -5.47 27.92
CA VAL A 336 20.36 -6.15 27.51
C VAL A 336 20.67 -7.23 28.51
N GLY A 337 21.09 -8.39 28.05
CA GLY A 337 21.63 -9.41 28.97
C GLY A 337 22.88 -8.92 29.62
N ILE A 338 22.94 -9.00 30.96
CA ILE A 338 24.09 -8.51 31.74
C ILE A 338 25.37 -9.30 31.42
N ASP A 339 25.22 -10.54 30.99
CA ASP A 339 26.31 -11.46 30.69
C ASP A 339 26.82 -11.34 29.24
N ASP A 340 26.06 -10.69 28.36
CA ASP A 340 26.38 -10.51 26.93
C ASP A 340 25.83 -9.19 26.39
N ARG A 341 26.45 -8.09 26.77
CA ARG A 341 26.01 -6.73 26.39
C ARG A 341 26.23 -6.40 24.92
N ASP A 342 27.22 -7.02 24.33
CA ASP A 342 27.68 -6.73 22.96
C ASP A 342 27.11 -7.72 21.92
N GLY A 343 26.24 -8.62 22.37
CA GLY A 343 25.59 -9.60 21.48
C GLY A 343 24.82 -8.94 20.36
N PRO A 344 24.87 -9.48 19.13
CA PRO A 344 24.16 -8.92 17.97
C PRO A 344 22.66 -8.75 18.20
N GLU A 345 22.04 -9.62 18.98
CA GLU A 345 20.60 -9.56 19.29
C GLU A 345 20.20 -8.35 20.13
N TRP A 346 21.16 -7.67 20.77
CA TRP A 346 20.91 -6.46 21.54
C TRP A 346 21.22 -5.16 20.78
N ASN A 347 22.03 -5.25 19.73
CA ASN A 347 22.55 -4.09 19.03
C ASN A 347 22.12 -4.01 17.55
N THR A 348 22.19 -5.12 16.81
CA THR A 348 22.04 -5.11 15.35
C THR A 348 21.00 -6.08 14.81
N ALA A 349 20.66 -7.13 15.56
CA ALA A 349 19.67 -8.11 15.17
C ALA A 349 18.33 -7.82 15.85
N ALA A 350 17.27 -7.62 15.10
CA ALA A 350 15.94 -7.34 15.65
C ALA A 350 15.40 -8.49 16.52
N LEU A 351 15.77 -9.72 16.20
CA LEU A 351 15.40 -10.91 16.95
C LEU A 351 16.60 -11.84 17.09
N GLY A 352 16.89 -12.25 18.33
CA GLY A 352 17.88 -13.25 18.64
C GLY A 352 17.30 -14.36 19.53
N PRO A 353 18.02 -15.49 19.70
CA PRO A 353 17.50 -16.64 20.42
C PRO A 353 17.17 -16.31 21.88
N THR A 354 18.01 -15.56 22.58
CA THR A 354 17.80 -15.18 23.99
C THR A 354 16.64 -14.19 24.12
N LYS A 355 16.59 -13.20 23.26
CA LYS A 355 15.51 -12.20 23.20
C LYS A 355 14.16 -12.85 22.96
N ARG A 356 14.12 -13.82 22.04
CA ARG A 356 12.89 -14.59 21.75
C ARG A 356 12.42 -15.40 22.98
N VAL A 357 13.32 -16.06 23.68
CA VAL A 357 12.98 -16.84 24.88
C VAL A 357 12.37 -15.94 25.95
N PHE A 358 13.03 -14.83 26.27
CA PHE A 358 12.54 -13.89 27.29
C PHE A 358 11.22 -13.22 26.88
N ALA A 359 11.06 -12.87 25.60
CA ALA A 359 9.81 -12.32 25.08
C ALA A 359 8.66 -13.31 25.23
N LEU A 360 8.87 -14.58 24.92
CA LEU A 360 7.87 -15.63 25.08
C LEU A 360 7.52 -15.88 26.55
N GLU A 361 8.51 -15.94 27.44
CA GLU A 361 8.26 -16.09 28.88
C GLU A 361 7.44 -14.92 29.45
N LEU A 362 7.79 -13.70 29.07
CA LEU A 362 7.04 -12.51 29.46
C LEU A 362 5.62 -12.54 28.94
N LEU A 363 5.45 -12.87 27.67
CA LEU A 363 4.15 -12.98 27.02
C LEU A 363 3.24 -14.01 27.73
N HIS A 364 3.78 -15.18 28.07
CA HIS A 364 3.03 -16.19 28.83
C HIS A 364 2.65 -15.69 30.24
N LYS A 365 3.57 -15.06 30.96
CA LYS A 365 3.28 -14.48 32.28
C LYS A 365 2.19 -13.39 32.21
N LEU A 366 2.23 -12.55 31.17
CA LEU A 366 1.20 -11.53 30.94
C LEU A 366 -0.15 -12.15 30.61
N LYS A 367 -0.17 -13.18 29.75
CA LYS A 367 -1.38 -13.93 29.44
C LYS A 367 -2.00 -14.53 30.70
N ASP A 368 -1.23 -15.26 31.49
CA ASP A 368 -1.72 -15.93 32.70
C ASP A 368 -2.31 -14.93 33.71
N ARG A 369 -1.70 -13.75 33.82
CA ARG A 369 -2.13 -12.72 34.76
C ARG A 369 -3.33 -11.89 34.27
N TYR A 370 -3.36 -11.51 33.01
CA TYR A 370 -4.30 -10.51 32.49
C TYR A 370 -5.33 -11.06 31.50
N GLY A 371 -5.05 -12.20 30.88
CA GLY A 371 -5.95 -12.77 29.89
C GLY A 371 -5.77 -14.28 29.72
N PRO A 372 -6.10 -15.10 30.76
CA PRO A 372 -5.86 -16.54 30.72
C PRO A 372 -6.58 -17.26 29.56
N GLN A 373 -7.65 -16.67 29.04
CA GLN A 373 -8.37 -17.14 27.86
C GLN A 373 -7.93 -16.42 26.57
N GLY A 374 -6.94 -15.53 26.67
CA GLY A 374 -6.45 -14.71 25.56
C GLY A 374 -5.72 -15.54 24.50
N PHE A 375 -5.90 -15.17 23.26
CA PHE A 375 -5.14 -15.69 22.13
C PHE A 375 -3.74 -15.06 22.11
N LEU A 376 -2.71 -15.87 21.85
CA LEU A 376 -1.34 -15.37 21.69
C LEU A 376 -1.06 -15.14 20.20
N HIS A 377 -0.64 -13.94 19.87
CA HIS A 377 -0.25 -13.55 18.54
C HIS A 377 1.25 -13.26 18.48
N LEU A 378 1.96 -13.92 17.58
CA LEU A 378 3.37 -13.69 17.32
C LEU A 378 3.48 -12.99 15.96
N GLY A 379 3.53 -11.67 15.97
CA GLY A 379 3.72 -10.88 14.76
C GLY A 379 5.16 -10.90 14.25
N GLN A 380 5.34 -10.75 12.94
CA GLN A 380 6.64 -10.49 12.34
C GLN A 380 6.84 -8.98 12.24
N GLY A 381 7.73 -8.44 13.06
CA GLY A 381 8.22 -7.08 12.90
C GLY A 381 9.52 -7.06 12.11
N LYS A 382 9.78 -6.00 11.38
CA LYS A 382 11.06 -5.77 10.71
C LYS A 382 11.55 -4.35 10.95
N TRP A 383 12.86 -4.24 11.17
CA TRP A 383 13.54 -2.97 11.10
C TRP A 383 13.68 -2.50 9.65
N TYR A 384 13.25 -1.27 9.40
CA TYR A 384 13.67 -0.51 8.23
C TYR A 384 14.69 0.52 8.67
N PRO A 385 15.72 0.82 7.86
CA PRO A 385 16.60 1.93 8.14
C PRO A 385 15.78 3.21 8.30
N GLY A 386 15.72 3.75 9.53
CA GLY A 386 14.98 4.96 9.88
C GLY A 386 13.54 4.80 10.35
N GLU A 387 12.99 3.57 10.40
CA GLU A 387 11.65 3.31 10.95
C GLU A 387 11.67 2.13 11.91
N GLN A 388 11.07 2.33 13.08
CA GLN A 388 10.74 1.28 14.05
C GLN A 388 9.31 0.81 13.81
N LEU A 389 9.16 -0.46 13.51
CA LEU A 389 7.86 -1.13 13.47
C LEU A 389 7.64 -1.90 14.76
#